data_abb0357963b97810f05addc9c42bdf93
#
_entry.id   abb0357963b97810f05addc9c42bdf93
#
_cell.length_a   1.000
_cell.length_b   1.000
_cell.length_c   1.000
_cell.angle_alpha   90.00
_cell.angle_beta   90.00
_cell.angle_gamma   90.00
#
_symmetry.space_group_name_H-M   'P 1'
#
loop_
_entity.id
_entity.type
_entity.pdbx_description
1 polymer ?
#
loop_
_entity_poly.entity_id
_entity_poly.type
_entity_poly.pdbx_seq_one_letter_code
_entity_poly.pdbx_strand_id
1 'polypeptide(L)'
;MKRRLLTALLLSSALVLPGTQARAQTVAELQRQINELKAMIKAQAEAQGRGPRRAGPVATRPANARTTDAGTFPAAGRPIESAVAQPAVPGLVPHRFAIDEPETWYDALVPPAPQLLEDGPNHASRPKTWFERLSLRGYTQLRGNEFLSGDDTAPAGLSRLRSVHDSSISDRSNFLFRRVRLILQGDIHERVFIYIQPDFAVGVSDRQHFTQLRDAYADVFLDDERRTRLRFGQQKVQYGWENLQSSQNRLTLDRSDAINSAVPGERDIGISFYYTPWHVQRIWDRLAKGGQKLFGNYGAFGVGIYNGQTINRLEGNKDLMTVMMATWPFELDGLGDIFKGQVLEVGGSAYRNRFRPEVVGTTLGNGYDDERVGLHAILYPQPFGLQAEWNWGRGPEYDPIARAIQTKPLQGGYVQAMYKVDHSPVGPFMPYARWQTYDGGWKVGTNAPRLDTDEFELGIEFQPIKAVELTLAYANMKRREANVGRFGRAEGDLFRGQLQINY
;
A
#
# COMPACT_ATOMS: atom_id res chain seq x y z
N MET A 1 -0.66 51.53 -28.63
CA MET A 1 0.29 52.09 -29.62
C MET A 1 1.35 51.05 -29.89
N LYS A 2 1.36 50.52 -31.15
CA LYS A 2 2.44 49.87 -31.94
C LYS A 2 3.16 48.68 -31.30
N ARG A 3 2.92 47.39 -31.67
CA ARG A 3 3.15 46.69 -32.96
C ARG A 3 4.53 46.91 -33.58
N ARG A 4 5.20 45.78 -33.86
CA ARG A 4 6.34 45.48 -34.77
C ARG A 4 7.65 45.25 -34.02
N LEU A 5 8.45 44.24 -34.32
CA LEU A 5 8.84 43.46 -35.54
C LEU A 5 9.41 42.12 -35.07
N LEU A 6 9.14 41.06 -35.45
CA LEU A 6 9.18 40.17 -36.61
C LEU A 6 10.37 40.37 -37.59
N THR A 7 11.09 39.26 -37.74
CA THR A 7 11.74 38.77 -38.98
C THR A 7 13.21 39.03 -39.14
N ALA A 8 13.85 37.94 -39.42
CA ALA A 8 15.04 37.71 -40.26
C ALA A 8 16.37 37.49 -39.52
N LEU A 9 16.81 36.24 -39.52
CA LEU A 9 17.93 35.89 -40.44
C LEU A 9 18.15 34.36 -40.42
N LEU A 10 17.62 33.75 -41.46
CA LEU A 10 18.20 32.55 -42.06
C LEU A 10 19.45 33.00 -42.83
N LEU A 11 20.56 32.33 -42.59
CA LEU A 11 21.48 31.89 -43.67
C LEU A 11 22.82 31.41 -43.08
N SER A 12 23.09 30.16 -43.41
CA SER A 12 24.39 29.59 -43.76
C SER A 12 25.53 29.51 -42.76
N SER A 13 25.76 28.31 -42.30
CA SER A 13 27.06 27.67 -42.58
C SER A 13 26.93 26.15 -42.48
N ALA A 14 26.92 25.57 -43.63
CA ALA A 14 27.14 24.13 -43.83
C ALA A 14 28.58 23.83 -43.41
N LEU A 15 28.76 23.12 -42.31
CA LEU A 15 29.98 22.40 -42.00
C LEU A 15 29.68 20.91 -42.22
N VAL A 16 30.12 20.46 -43.35
CA VAL A 16 30.22 19.04 -43.73
C VAL A 16 31.22 18.38 -42.78
N LEU A 17 30.71 17.54 -41.87
CA LEU A 17 31.50 16.51 -41.20
C LEU A 17 31.16 15.16 -41.87
N PRO A 18 32.18 14.32 -42.12
CA PRO A 18 32.02 13.12 -42.92
C PRO A 18 31.13 12.09 -42.24
N GLY A 19 30.23 11.50 -43.03
CA GLY A 19 29.28 10.51 -42.59
C GLY A 19 29.93 9.27 -41.99
N THR A 20 29.62 9.02 -40.73
CA THR A 20 29.63 7.67 -40.21
C THR A 20 28.34 6.99 -40.67
N GLN A 21 28.44 6.27 -41.78
CA GLN A 21 27.42 5.29 -42.15
C GLN A 21 27.24 4.35 -40.98
N ALA A 22 26.07 4.36 -40.36
CA ALA A 22 25.62 3.32 -39.47
C ALA A 22 25.53 2.03 -40.34
N ARG A 23 26.58 1.21 -40.30
CA ARG A 23 26.53 -0.14 -40.89
C ARG A 23 25.47 -0.91 -40.15
N ALA A 24 24.42 -1.29 -40.87
CA ALA A 24 23.48 -2.29 -40.40
C ALA A 24 24.29 -3.55 -40.09
N GLN A 25 24.34 -3.92 -38.80
CA GLN A 25 25.00 -5.14 -38.35
C GLN A 25 24.31 -6.33 -39.03
N THR A 26 25.08 -7.13 -39.74
CA THR A 26 24.55 -8.33 -40.40
C THR A 26 24.18 -9.37 -39.37
N VAL A 27 23.18 -10.22 -39.64
CA VAL A 27 22.78 -11.33 -38.77
C VAL A 27 23.99 -12.20 -38.38
N ALA A 28 24.96 -12.37 -39.26
CA ALA A 28 26.21 -13.09 -38.98
C ALA A 28 27.08 -12.40 -37.93
N GLU A 29 27.10 -11.08 -37.89
CA GLU A 29 27.87 -10.30 -36.91
C GLU A 29 27.22 -10.34 -35.53
N LEU A 30 25.90 -10.28 -35.47
CA LEU A 30 25.12 -10.50 -34.23
C LEU A 30 25.31 -11.92 -33.68
N GLN A 31 25.33 -12.92 -34.57
CA GLN A 31 25.55 -14.31 -34.19
C GLN A 31 26.96 -14.53 -33.62
N ARG A 32 27.96 -13.86 -34.16
CA ARG A 32 29.33 -13.90 -33.63
C ARG A 32 29.40 -13.28 -32.23
N GLN A 33 28.79 -12.11 -32.03
CA GLN A 33 28.75 -11.46 -30.71
C GLN A 33 28.03 -12.32 -29.66
N ILE A 34 26.95 -13.01 -30.05
CA ILE A 34 26.24 -13.94 -29.14
C ILE A 34 27.16 -15.12 -28.78
N ASN A 35 27.92 -15.65 -29.68
CA ASN A 35 28.83 -16.76 -29.40
C ASN A 35 30.02 -16.33 -28.52
N GLU A 36 30.55 -15.13 -28.70
CA GLU A 36 31.58 -14.53 -27.86
C GLU A 36 31.07 -14.29 -26.43
N LEU A 37 29.84 -13.78 -26.28
CA LEU A 37 29.20 -13.61 -24.96
C LEU A 37 28.99 -14.96 -24.26
N LYS A 38 28.54 -15.98 -24.97
CA LYS A 38 28.39 -17.34 -24.42
C LYS A 38 29.72 -17.92 -23.94
N ALA A 39 30.80 -17.69 -24.69
CA ALA A 39 32.15 -18.13 -24.30
C ALA A 39 32.65 -17.41 -23.05
N MET A 40 32.42 -16.11 -22.92
CA MET A 40 32.77 -15.34 -21.73
C MET A 40 31.98 -15.79 -20.50
N ILE A 41 30.68 -16.03 -20.61
CA ILE A 41 29.85 -16.54 -19.52
C ILE A 41 30.34 -17.92 -19.06
N LYS A 42 30.70 -18.80 -19.99
CA LYS A 42 31.26 -20.12 -19.69
C LYS A 42 32.60 -20.04 -18.97
N ALA A 43 33.50 -19.19 -19.44
CA ALA A 43 34.79 -18.95 -18.81
C ALA A 43 34.65 -18.36 -17.38
N GLN A 44 33.69 -17.47 -17.18
CA GLN A 44 33.41 -16.89 -15.87
C GLN A 44 32.83 -17.93 -14.88
N ALA A 45 31.95 -18.82 -15.37
CA ALA A 45 31.40 -19.92 -14.58
C ALA A 45 32.52 -20.94 -14.18
N GLU A 46 33.45 -21.23 -15.08
CA GLU A 46 34.61 -22.10 -14.82
C GLU A 46 35.58 -21.45 -13.84
N ALA A 47 35.79 -20.14 -13.89
CA ALA A 47 36.64 -19.40 -12.96
C ALA A 47 36.04 -19.36 -11.54
N GLN A 48 34.72 -19.25 -11.42
CA GLN A 48 34.00 -19.29 -10.12
C GLN A 48 33.97 -20.70 -9.49
N GLY A 49 34.12 -21.77 -10.30
CA GLY A 49 34.18 -23.15 -9.83
C GLY A 49 35.55 -23.61 -9.28
N ARG A 50 36.59 -22.78 -9.38
CA ARG A 50 37.96 -23.10 -8.89
C ARG A 50 38.33 -22.27 -7.65
N GLY A 51 37.65 -22.52 -6.54
CA GLY A 51 38.13 -22.09 -5.21
C GLY A 51 39.17 -23.08 -4.67
N PRO A 52 40.24 -22.64 -3.97
CA PRO A 52 41.34 -23.54 -3.56
C PRO A 52 40.87 -24.53 -2.50
N ARG A 53 40.96 -25.81 -2.81
CA ARG A 53 40.87 -26.91 -1.85
C ARG A 53 42.14 -26.92 -1.01
N ARG A 54 42.06 -26.57 0.28
CA ARG A 54 43.06 -26.91 1.28
C ARG A 54 42.84 -28.36 1.72
N ALA A 55 43.82 -29.17 1.48
CA ALA A 55 43.96 -30.52 2.01
C ALA A 55 44.39 -30.47 3.49
N GLY A 56 43.80 -31.30 4.32
CA GLY A 56 44.27 -31.63 5.68
C GLY A 56 43.70 -32.99 6.10
N PRO A 57 44.37 -33.78 6.93
CA PRO A 57 44.51 -35.20 6.73
C PRO A 57 43.47 -36.11 7.44
N VAL A 58 43.41 -37.28 6.89
CA VAL A 58 42.77 -38.55 7.24
C VAL A 58 42.94 -38.97 8.70
N ALA A 59 41.83 -39.40 9.33
CA ALA A 59 41.85 -40.40 10.39
C ALA A 59 40.70 -41.38 10.18
N THR A 60 41.06 -42.60 9.94
CA THR A 60 40.22 -43.79 9.81
C THR A 60 39.82 -44.34 11.16
N ARG A 61 38.59 -44.88 11.33
CA ARG A 61 38.23 -46.22 11.80
C ARG A 61 36.72 -46.36 12.14
N PRO A 62 36.20 -47.64 12.36
CA PRO A 62 35.39 -48.28 11.33
C PRO A 62 33.96 -48.65 11.77
N ALA A 63 33.27 -49.24 10.82
CA ALA A 63 31.93 -49.79 10.82
C ALA A 63 31.51 -50.63 12.06
N ASN A 64 30.23 -50.53 12.39
CA ASN A 64 29.49 -51.74 12.72
C ASN A 64 27.99 -51.56 12.27
N ALA A 65 27.62 -52.45 11.41
CA ALA A 65 26.29 -52.69 10.93
C ALA A 65 25.41 -53.38 11.99
N ARG A 66 24.15 -53.05 12.08
CA ARG A 66 23.09 -53.98 12.36
C ARG A 66 21.77 -53.51 11.75
N THR A 67 21.37 -54.24 10.76
CA THR A 67 20.03 -54.41 10.23
C THR A 67 19.06 -55.03 11.23
N THR A 68 17.83 -54.58 11.24
CA THR A 68 16.56 -55.34 11.41
C THR A 68 15.46 -54.25 11.52
N ASP A 69 14.38 -54.27 10.93
CA ASP A 69 13.47 -55.14 10.23
C ASP A 69 12.11 -54.39 10.21
N ALA A 70 11.43 -54.53 9.16
CA ALA A 70 10.09 -53.96 8.91
C ALA A 70 9.05 -54.51 9.91
N GLY A 71 8.17 -53.63 10.39
CA GLY A 71 7.03 -53.99 11.22
C GLY A 71 5.79 -53.15 10.87
N THR A 72 4.92 -53.77 10.14
CA THR A 72 3.52 -53.52 9.81
C THR A 72 2.69 -52.77 10.84
N PHE A 73 1.85 -51.86 10.32
CA PHE A 73 0.67 -51.32 11.03
C PHE A 73 -0.41 -52.38 11.22
N PRO A 74 -1.17 -52.29 12.32
CA PRO A 74 -2.57 -52.69 12.30
C PRO A 74 -3.51 -51.54 12.70
N ALA A 75 -4.71 -51.64 12.11
CA ALA A 75 -5.82 -50.72 12.23
C ALA A 75 -6.65 -50.91 13.52
N ALA A 76 -7.29 -49.79 13.89
CA ALA A 76 -8.60 -49.69 14.55
C ALA A 76 -8.87 -50.43 15.88
N GLY A 77 -9.24 -49.71 16.91
CA GLY A 77 -9.87 -50.23 18.12
C GLY A 77 -10.31 -49.12 19.10
N ARG A 78 -11.55 -48.80 19.06
CA ARG A 78 -12.55 -48.33 20.05
C ARG A 78 -12.15 -47.62 21.35
N PRO A 79 -13.02 -46.73 21.88
CA PRO A 79 -12.75 -45.78 22.96
C PRO A 79 -12.84 -46.46 24.33
N ILE A 80 -12.00 -46.01 25.25
CA ILE A 80 -12.10 -46.37 26.67
C ILE A 80 -12.47 -45.10 27.43
N GLU A 81 -13.71 -45.04 27.92
CA GLU A 81 -14.11 -44.26 29.06
C GLU A 81 -13.36 -44.75 30.31
N SER A 82 -12.70 -43.84 30.99
CA SER A 82 -12.46 -44.01 32.41
C SER A 82 -12.34 -42.63 33.07
N ALA A 83 -13.43 -42.33 33.77
CA ALA A 83 -13.48 -41.27 34.74
C ALA A 83 -12.49 -41.54 35.88
N VAL A 84 -11.49 -40.70 36.05
CA VAL A 84 -10.75 -40.56 37.33
C VAL A 84 -11.01 -39.18 37.84
N ALA A 85 -11.81 -39.11 38.90
CA ALA A 85 -12.03 -37.90 39.68
C ALA A 85 -10.71 -37.47 40.33
N GLN A 86 -10.25 -36.29 40.01
CA GLN A 86 -9.23 -35.58 40.80
C GLN A 86 -9.88 -34.71 41.84
N PRO A 87 -9.28 -34.59 43.05
CA PRO A 87 -9.85 -33.83 44.13
C PRO A 87 -9.87 -32.34 43.87
N ALA A 88 -10.95 -31.69 44.20
CA ALA A 88 -11.17 -30.25 44.13
C ALA A 88 -10.15 -29.49 44.99
N VAL A 89 -9.36 -28.62 44.37
CA VAL A 89 -8.57 -27.60 45.05
C VAL A 89 -9.47 -26.38 45.25
N PRO A 90 -9.77 -25.96 46.48
CA PRO A 90 -10.59 -24.78 46.72
C PRO A 90 -9.78 -23.52 46.38
N GLY A 91 -10.28 -22.69 45.48
CA GLY A 91 -9.78 -21.32 45.34
C GLY A 91 -9.51 -20.80 43.91
N LEU A 92 -9.80 -21.57 42.83
CA LEU A 92 -9.75 -21.03 41.51
C LEU A 92 -11.16 -20.73 40.99
N VAL A 93 -11.58 -19.48 41.16
CA VAL A 93 -12.71 -18.93 40.42
C VAL A 93 -12.30 -18.85 38.99
N PRO A 94 -13.04 -19.41 38.01
CA PRO A 94 -12.74 -19.20 36.62
C PRO A 94 -12.90 -17.71 36.29
N HIS A 95 -11.81 -16.98 36.13
CA HIS A 95 -11.85 -15.71 35.48
C HIS A 95 -12.40 -15.89 34.07
N ARG A 96 -13.68 -15.63 33.89
CA ARG A 96 -14.20 -15.22 32.60
C ARG A 96 -13.39 -13.98 32.22
N PHE A 97 -12.55 -14.08 31.22
CA PHE A 97 -12.11 -12.93 30.50
C PHE A 97 -13.38 -12.33 29.90
N ALA A 98 -13.94 -11.35 30.55
CA ALA A 98 -14.80 -10.39 29.91
C ALA A 98 -13.87 -9.64 28.95
N ILE A 99 -13.86 -10.10 27.70
CA ILE A 99 -13.41 -9.28 26.60
C ILE A 99 -14.51 -8.22 26.54
N ASP A 100 -14.25 -7.03 27.07
CA ASP A 100 -15.04 -5.86 26.76
C ASP A 100 -14.95 -5.74 25.24
N GLU A 101 -16.01 -6.17 24.54
CA GLU A 101 -16.09 -6.04 23.10
C GLU A 101 -15.98 -4.55 22.80
N PRO A 102 -15.01 -4.11 21.98
CA PRO A 102 -14.96 -2.72 21.54
C PRO A 102 -16.30 -2.39 20.88
N GLU A 103 -16.99 -1.38 21.38
CA GLU A 103 -18.34 -1.01 20.92
C GLU A 103 -18.40 -0.69 19.43
N THR A 104 -17.24 -0.42 18.80
CA THR A 104 -17.11 -0.19 17.36
C THR A 104 -15.77 -0.71 16.84
N TRP A 105 -15.72 -1.12 15.55
CA TRP A 105 -14.48 -1.48 14.83
C TRP A 105 -13.46 -0.34 14.79
N TYR A 106 -13.89 0.89 15.00
CA TYR A 106 -13.05 2.07 15.09
C TYR A 106 -12.20 2.07 16.37
N ASP A 107 -12.76 1.59 17.51
CA ASP A 107 -12.02 1.48 18.75
C ASP A 107 -10.83 0.51 18.63
N ALA A 108 -10.87 -0.40 17.65
CA ALA A 108 -9.76 -1.26 17.29
C ALA A 108 -8.71 -0.58 16.39
N LEU A 109 -9.03 0.56 15.75
CA LEU A 109 -8.18 1.24 14.77
C LEU A 109 -7.56 2.53 15.29
N VAL A 110 -8.19 3.17 16.26
CA VAL A 110 -7.70 4.36 16.93
C VAL A 110 -7.35 3.95 18.34
N PRO A 111 -6.12 4.23 18.83
CA PRO A 111 -5.88 4.11 20.25
C PRO A 111 -6.96 4.94 20.95
N PRO A 112 -7.66 4.38 21.95
CA PRO A 112 -8.67 5.14 22.67
C PRO A 112 -8.04 6.47 23.11
N ALA A 113 -8.76 7.55 22.87
CA ALA A 113 -8.45 8.80 23.56
C ALA A 113 -8.28 8.44 25.05
N PRO A 114 -7.28 8.99 25.76
CA PRO A 114 -7.12 8.66 27.17
C PRO A 114 -8.48 8.81 27.81
N GLN A 115 -9.09 7.66 28.18
CA GLN A 115 -10.26 7.69 29.03
C GLN A 115 -9.77 8.37 30.30
N LEU A 116 -10.28 9.54 30.55
CA LEU A 116 -10.27 10.08 31.91
C LEU A 116 -11.00 9.04 32.70
N LEU A 117 -10.25 8.20 33.39
CA LEU A 117 -10.77 7.16 34.25
C LEU A 117 -11.68 7.85 35.27
N GLU A 118 -12.99 7.71 35.13
CA GLU A 118 -13.89 7.85 36.26
C GLU A 118 -13.64 6.62 37.15
N ASP A 119 -12.51 6.65 37.85
CA ASP A 119 -12.22 5.69 38.90
C ASP A 119 -13.17 5.96 40.05
N GLY A 120 -14.21 5.13 40.15
CA GLY A 120 -14.95 5.00 41.39
C GLY A 120 -13.99 4.56 42.50
N PRO A 121 -14.18 5.01 43.75
CA PRO A 121 -13.23 4.75 44.83
C PRO A 121 -13.32 3.29 45.25
N ASN A 122 -12.37 2.45 44.85
CA ASN A 122 -11.98 1.21 45.55
C ASN A 122 -11.42 0.09 44.64
N HIS A 123 -10.59 0.39 43.64
CA HIS A 123 -9.57 -0.57 43.25
C HIS A 123 -8.29 0.21 42.92
N ALA A 124 -7.38 0.25 43.88
CA ALA A 124 -6.00 0.60 43.61
C ALA A 124 -5.41 -0.49 42.68
N SER A 125 -5.74 -0.42 41.39
CA SER A 125 -5.17 -1.30 40.39
C SER A 125 -3.68 -1.02 40.35
N ARG A 126 -2.89 -2.06 40.53
CA ARG A 126 -1.45 -2.04 40.33
C ARG A 126 -1.17 -1.34 38.99
N PRO A 127 -0.26 -0.35 38.93
CA PRO A 127 0.06 0.32 37.69
C PRO A 127 0.49 -0.73 36.64
N LYS A 128 -0.21 -0.76 35.50
CA LYS A 128 0.08 -1.70 34.41
C LYS A 128 1.53 -1.52 33.96
N THR A 129 2.25 -2.61 33.82
CA THR A 129 3.57 -2.61 33.19
C THR A 129 3.42 -2.20 31.72
N TRP A 130 4.50 -1.70 31.10
CA TRP A 130 4.44 -1.20 29.71
C TRP A 130 3.94 -2.27 28.73
N PHE A 131 4.26 -3.55 28.91
CA PHE A 131 3.84 -4.63 28.02
C PHE A 131 2.36 -5.03 28.21
N GLU A 132 1.75 -4.77 29.37
CA GLU A 132 0.31 -4.96 29.60
C GLU A 132 -0.54 -3.89 28.90
N ARG A 133 0.10 -2.85 28.38
CA ARG A 133 -0.52 -1.78 27.58
C ARG A 133 -0.41 -2.03 26.08
N LEU A 134 0.22 -3.13 25.65
CA LEU A 134 0.32 -3.52 24.26
C LEU A 134 -0.89 -4.36 23.86
N SER A 135 -1.38 -4.12 22.67
CA SER A 135 -2.43 -4.90 22.01
C SER A 135 -1.93 -5.55 20.74
N LEU A 136 -2.41 -6.75 20.45
CA LEU A 136 -2.19 -7.46 19.20
C LEU A 136 -3.52 -7.60 18.49
N ARG A 137 -3.57 -7.17 17.24
CA ARG A 137 -4.72 -7.32 16.33
C ARG A 137 -4.25 -7.58 14.91
N GLY A 138 -5.16 -7.85 14.02
CA GLY A 138 -4.76 -8.07 12.64
C GLY A 138 -5.92 -8.24 11.69
N TYR A 139 -5.61 -8.49 10.44
CA TYR A 139 -6.60 -8.87 9.44
C TYR A 139 -5.97 -9.67 8.31
N THR A 140 -6.81 -10.53 7.73
CA THR A 140 -6.46 -11.33 6.56
C THR A 140 -7.43 -11.02 5.42
N GLN A 141 -6.92 -10.78 4.21
CA GLN A 141 -7.70 -10.56 3.01
C GLN A 141 -7.41 -11.67 2.00
N LEU A 142 -8.41 -12.51 1.74
CA LEU A 142 -8.42 -13.46 0.64
C LEU A 142 -9.13 -12.80 -0.55
N ARG A 143 -8.49 -12.74 -1.69
CA ARG A 143 -9.01 -12.09 -2.90
C ARG A 143 -9.10 -13.08 -4.04
N GLY A 144 -10.18 -12.98 -4.82
CA GLY A 144 -10.37 -13.64 -6.10
C GLY A 144 -10.51 -12.60 -7.21
N ASN A 145 -9.88 -12.86 -8.34
CA ASN A 145 -10.03 -12.08 -9.56
C ASN A 145 -10.48 -13.03 -10.67
N GLU A 146 -11.49 -12.63 -11.41
CA GLU A 146 -12.03 -13.33 -12.57
C GLU A 146 -11.99 -12.40 -13.77
N PHE A 147 -11.27 -12.80 -14.82
CA PHE A 147 -11.24 -12.09 -16.09
C PHE A 147 -12.49 -12.46 -16.89
N LEU A 148 -13.32 -11.48 -17.21
CA LEU A 148 -14.60 -11.70 -17.91
C LEU A 148 -14.46 -11.53 -19.41
N SER A 149 -13.85 -10.45 -19.85
CA SER A 149 -13.68 -10.13 -21.29
C SER A 149 -12.58 -9.10 -21.50
N GLY A 150 -12.05 -9.04 -22.71
CA GLY A 150 -11.09 -8.02 -23.15
C GLY A 150 -9.80 -8.60 -23.71
N ASP A 151 -8.75 -7.82 -23.68
CA ASP A 151 -7.42 -8.23 -24.15
C ASP A 151 -6.79 -9.21 -23.17
N ASP A 152 -6.92 -10.49 -23.40
CA ASP A 152 -6.32 -11.57 -22.63
C ASP A 152 -4.79 -11.64 -22.80
N THR A 153 -4.28 -11.15 -23.92
CA THR A 153 -2.87 -11.09 -24.25
C THR A 153 -2.46 -9.70 -24.73
N ALA A 154 -2.12 -8.80 -23.82
CA ALA A 154 -1.30 -7.67 -24.24
C ALA A 154 0.02 -8.20 -24.81
N PRO A 155 0.58 -7.60 -25.89
CA PRO A 155 1.86 -8.02 -26.44
C PRO A 155 2.92 -8.18 -25.35
N ALA A 156 3.74 -9.23 -25.41
CA ALA A 156 4.64 -9.63 -24.33
C ALA A 156 5.44 -8.46 -23.72
N GLY A 157 5.31 -8.30 -22.42
CA GLY A 157 5.98 -7.24 -21.64
C GLY A 157 5.32 -5.86 -21.74
N LEU A 158 4.10 -5.77 -22.24
CA LEU A 158 3.34 -4.53 -22.34
C LEU A 158 2.23 -4.45 -21.27
N SER A 159 1.37 -3.43 -21.38
CA SER A 159 0.28 -3.19 -20.45
C SER A 159 -0.68 -4.37 -20.37
N ARG A 160 -1.13 -4.66 -19.15
CA ARG A 160 -2.14 -5.67 -18.84
C ARG A 160 -3.22 -5.05 -17.99
N LEU A 161 -4.36 -5.74 -17.84
CA LEU A 161 -5.42 -5.33 -16.92
C LEU A 161 -4.97 -5.53 -15.47
N ARG A 162 -4.15 -4.63 -14.98
CA ARG A 162 -3.71 -4.64 -13.58
C ARG A 162 -3.55 -3.21 -13.08
N SER A 163 -3.91 -2.96 -11.86
CA SER A 163 -3.51 -1.72 -11.21
C SER A 163 -2.01 -1.74 -10.91
N VAL A 164 -1.37 -0.59 -10.90
CA VAL A 164 0.04 -0.48 -10.50
C VAL A 164 0.28 -0.93 -9.06
N HIS A 165 -0.78 -1.04 -8.27
CA HIS A 165 -0.73 -1.49 -6.88
C HIS A 165 -1.04 -2.98 -6.71
N ASP A 166 -1.76 -3.60 -7.64
CA ASP A 166 -2.14 -5.02 -7.58
C ASP A 166 -1.70 -5.76 -8.83
N SER A 167 -0.52 -6.33 -8.77
CA SER A 167 0.05 -7.15 -9.84
C SER A 167 -0.63 -8.51 -10.01
N SER A 168 -1.56 -8.89 -9.11
CA SER A 168 -2.30 -10.14 -9.22
C SER A 168 -3.40 -10.10 -10.29
N ILE A 169 -3.84 -8.90 -10.68
CA ILE A 169 -4.77 -8.75 -11.79
C ILE A 169 -4.03 -9.09 -13.08
N SER A 170 -4.50 -10.09 -13.79
CA SER A 170 -3.96 -10.58 -15.05
C SER A 170 -5.08 -11.13 -15.93
N ASP A 171 -4.72 -11.63 -17.10
CA ASP A 171 -5.55 -12.40 -18.02
C ASP A 171 -5.98 -13.79 -17.49
N ARG A 172 -5.74 -14.08 -16.23
CA ARG A 172 -6.07 -15.37 -15.59
C ARG A 172 -6.84 -15.17 -14.31
N SER A 173 -7.85 -16.00 -14.13
CA SER A 173 -8.57 -16.11 -12.84
C SER A 173 -7.65 -16.64 -11.77
N ASN A 174 -7.73 -16.06 -10.57
CA ASN A 174 -6.88 -16.47 -9.45
C ASN A 174 -7.50 -16.22 -8.09
N PHE A 175 -7.02 -16.97 -7.10
CA PHE A 175 -7.17 -16.65 -5.67
C PHE A 175 -5.83 -16.40 -5.04
N LEU A 176 -5.77 -15.43 -4.13
CA LEU A 176 -4.55 -15.10 -3.40
C LEU A 176 -4.84 -14.50 -2.03
N PHE A 177 -3.89 -14.63 -1.12
CA PHE A 177 -3.85 -13.79 0.07
C PHE A 177 -3.31 -12.41 -0.34
N ARG A 178 -4.20 -11.43 -0.34
CA ARG A 178 -3.82 -10.06 -0.69
C ARG A 178 -3.06 -9.38 0.43
N ARG A 179 -3.47 -9.66 1.69
CA ARG A 179 -2.81 -9.19 2.91
C ARG A 179 -3.01 -10.19 4.04
N VAL A 180 -1.98 -10.40 4.83
CA VAL A 180 -2.02 -11.10 6.10
C VAL A 180 -1.20 -10.25 7.07
N ARG A 181 -1.85 -9.42 7.88
CA ARG A 181 -1.19 -8.42 8.71
C ARG A 181 -1.43 -8.65 10.18
N LEU A 182 -0.37 -8.55 10.95
CA LEU A 182 -0.42 -8.43 12.40
C LEU A 182 -0.03 -7.01 12.78
N ILE A 183 -0.63 -6.50 13.84
CA ILE A 183 -0.39 -5.15 14.36
C ILE A 183 -0.13 -5.27 15.84
N LEU A 184 1.10 -4.95 16.25
CA LEU A 184 1.46 -4.75 17.64
C LEU A 184 1.49 -3.26 17.90
N GLN A 185 0.69 -2.79 18.85
CA GLN A 185 0.59 -1.37 19.18
C GLN A 185 0.30 -1.14 20.67
N GLY A 186 0.67 0.01 21.17
CA GLY A 186 0.30 0.45 22.51
C GLY A 186 1.24 1.49 23.11
N ASP A 187 0.89 1.96 24.29
CA ASP A 187 1.63 2.98 25.01
C ASP A 187 2.73 2.34 25.86
N ILE A 188 3.99 2.53 25.50
CA ILE A 188 5.13 2.13 26.33
C ILE A 188 5.41 3.14 27.44
N HIS A 189 4.94 4.36 27.26
CA HIS A 189 4.98 5.46 28.24
C HIS A 189 3.75 6.34 28.02
N GLU A 190 3.34 7.15 28.99
CA GLU A 190 2.21 8.06 28.89
C GLU A 190 2.25 8.98 27.66
N ARG A 191 3.46 9.36 27.26
CA ARG A 191 3.73 10.20 26.08
C ARG A 191 4.36 9.48 24.90
N VAL A 192 4.48 8.14 24.95
CA VAL A 192 5.13 7.39 23.86
C VAL A 192 4.31 6.17 23.49
N PHE A 193 3.80 6.20 22.27
CA PHE A 193 3.06 5.10 21.64
C PHE A 193 3.92 4.44 20.56
N ILE A 194 3.85 3.12 20.45
CA ILE A 194 4.53 2.36 19.39
C ILE A 194 3.55 1.62 18.49
N TYR A 195 3.93 1.44 17.24
CA TYR A 195 3.15 0.71 16.25
C TYR A 195 4.08 -0.07 15.32
N ILE A 196 3.87 -1.37 15.23
CA ILE A 196 4.66 -2.28 14.36
C ILE A 196 3.69 -3.14 13.57
N GLN A 197 3.82 -3.14 12.24
CA GLN A 197 2.95 -3.91 11.33
C GLN A 197 3.77 -4.67 10.28
N PRO A 198 4.00 -5.96 10.42
CA PRO A 198 4.42 -6.85 9.34
C PRO A 198 3.23 -7.24 8.44
N ASP A 199 3.52 -7.54 7.17
CA ASP A 199 2.61 -8.14 6.19
C ASP A 199 3.25 -9.43 5.66
N PHE A 200 2.57 -10.55 5.80
CA PHE A 200 3.06 -11.90 5.47
C PHE A 200 2.61 -12.37 4.09
N ALA A 201 1.85 -11.58 3.34
CA ALA A 201 1.29 -11.94 2.03
C ALA A 201 2.00 -11.25 0.85
N VAL A 202 3.23 -10.79 1.03
CA VAL A 202 3.97 -10.08 -0.01
C VAL A 202 4.47 -11.07 -1.08
N GLY A 203 4.28 -10.72 -2.35
CA GLY A 203 4.83 -11.45 -3.49
C GLY A 203 6.17 -10.89 -3.93
N VAL A 204 7.11 -11.75 -4.30
CA VAL A 204 8.40 -11.41 -4.90
C VAL A 204 8.61 -12.30 -6.12
N SER A 205 8.72 -11.68 -7.30
CA SER A 205 8.75 -12.40 -8.59
C SER A 205 7.50 -13.28 -8.77
N ASP A 206 7.69 -14.59 -8.89
CA ASP A 206 6.67 -15.63 -9.04
C ASP A 206 6.27 -16.33 -7.72
N ARG A 207 6.82 -15.86 -6.58
CA ARG A 207 6.61 -16.45 -5.24
C ARG A 207 5.83 -15.50 -4.34
N GLN A 208 5.06 -16.08 -3.43
CA GLN A 208 4.24 -15.36 -2.45
C GLN A 208 4.66 -15.69 -1.03
N HIS A 209 4.07 -14.97 -0.07
CA HIS A 209 4.21 -15.21 1.37
C HIS A 209 5.59 -14.85 1.95
N PHE A 210 6.19 -13.77 1.43
CA PHE A 210 7.33 -13.14 2.07
C PHE A 210 6.87 -12.10 3.09
N THR A 211 7.62 -11.96 4.16
CA THR A 211 7.35 -10.97 5.18
C THR A 211 7.95 -9.63 4.78
N GLN A 212 7.12 -8.58 4.84
CA GLN A 212 7.55 -7.20 4.65
C GLN A 212 7.15 -6.36 5.86
N LEU A 213 8.09 -5.58 6.40
CA LEU A 213 7.78 -4.57 7.39
C LEU A 213 7.01 -3.42 6.69
N ARG A 214 5.76 -3.20 7.12
CA ARG A 214 4.94 -2.12 6.57
C ARG A 214 5.11 -0.85 7.39
N ASP A 215 4.81 -0.93 8.67
CA ASP A 215 4.93 0.18 9.61
C ASP A 215 5.83 -0.22 10.77
N ALA A 216 6.68 0.70 11.20
CA ALA A 216 7.47 0.61 12.43
C ALA A 216 7.79 2.03 12.88
N TYR A 217 6.96 2.56 13.80
CA TYR A 217 7.11 3.93 14.25
C TYR A 217 6.78 4.10 15.72
N ALA A 218 7.25 5.21 16.27
CA ALA A 218 6.86 5.72 17.58
C ALA A 218 6.26 7.11 17.45
N ASP A 219 5.15 7.35 18.16
CA ASP A 219 4.58 8.68 18.38
C ASP A 219 5.05 9.20 19.74
N VAL A 220 5.58 10.43 19.77
CA VAL A 220 5.92 11.17 20.98
C VAL A 220 4.92 12.32 21.09
N PHE A 221 4.05 12.25 22.10
CA PHE A 221 3.05 13.28 22.36
C PHE A 221 3.67 14.46 23.08
N LEU A 222 3.43 15.66 22.56
CA LEU A 222 3.99 16.91 23.10
C LEU A 222 3.09 17.56 24.13
N ASP A 223 1.83 17.16 24.17
CA ASP A 223 0.81 17.60 25.13
C ASP A 223 0.07 16.40 25.74
N ASP A 224 -0.52 16.60 26.92
CA ASP A 224 -1.22 15.55 27.68
C ASP A 224 -2.53 15.12 26.99
N GLU A 225 -3.12 15.99 26.20
CA GLU A 225 -4.35 15.72 25.44
C GLU A 225 -4.09 15.03 24.11
N ARG A 226 -2.82 14.73 23.81
CA ARG A 226 -2.37 14.04 22.60
C ARG A 226 -2.78 14.71 21.28
N ARG A 227 -3.01 16.02 21.30
CA ARG A 227 -3.36 16.81 20.11
C ARG A 227 -2.17 17.02 19.19
N THR A 228 -0.99 17.08 19.78
CA THR A 228 0.26 17.39 19.11
C THR A 228 1.25 16.25 19.29
N ARG A 229 1.81 15.74 18.20
CA ARG A 229 2.80 14.68 18.28
C ARG A 229 3.85 14.75 17.19
N LEU A 230 5.00 14.19 17.50
CA LEU A 230 6.04 13.83 16.56
C LEU A 230 6.04 12.31 16.34
N ARG A 231 6.06 11.89 15.10
CA ARG A 231 6.19 10.49 14.72
C ARG A 231 7.53 10.23 14.05
N PHE A 232 8.20 9.17 14.48
CA PHE A 232 9.52 8.77 14.00
C PHE A 232 9.47 7.34 13.49
N GLY A 233 10.03 7.08 12.31
CA GLY A 233 10.17 5.74 11.76
C GLY A 233 9.49 5.53 10.42
N GLN A 234 9.27 4.27 10.03
CA GLN A 234 8.58 3.90 8.80
C GLN A 234 7.08 4.01 8.99
N GLN A 235 6.46 4.88 8.24
CA GLN A 235 5.07 5.28 8.39
C GLN A 235 4.45 5.66 7.05
N LYS A 236 3.13 5.79 7.00
CA LYS A 236 2.47 6.35 5.81
C LYS A 236 2.90 7.80 5.59
N VAL A 237 3.23 8.10 4.34
CA VAL A 237 3.53 9.47 3.91
C VAL A 237 2.25 10.29 3.92
N GLN A 238 2.31 11.51 4.46
CA GLN A 238 1.18 12.44 4.65
C GLN A 238 0.69 13.07 3.34
N TYR A 239 0.49 12.27 2.32
CA TYR A 239 0.01 12.71 1.01
C TYR A 239 -1.15 11.87 0.54
N GLY A 240 -2.26 12.53 0.26
CA GLY A 240 -3.49 11.89 -0.21
C GLY A 240 -4.32 11.27 0.92
N TRP A 241 -5.59 11.63 0.98
CA TRP A 241 -6.53 11.10 1.97
C TRP A 241 -6.68 9.58 1.84
N GLU A 242 -6.87 9.08 0.60
CA GLU A 242 -6.97 7.64 0.33
C GLU A 242 -5.68 6.89 0.67
N ASN A 243 -4.52 7.53 0.56
CA ASN A 243 -3.26 6.94 0.98
C ASN A 243 -3.22 6.69 2.48
N LEU A 244 -3.72 7.63 3.26
CA LEU A 244 -3.73 7.53 4.72
C LEU A 244 -4.78 6.54 5.23
N GLN A 245 -5.85 6.29 4.47
CA GLN A 245 -6.86 5.30 4.81
C GLN A 245 -6.26 3.89 4.91
N SER A 246 -6.58 3.18 5.98
CA SER A 246 -6.18 1.78 6.12
C SER A 246 -6.80 0.92 5.02
N SER A 247 -6.06 -0.06 4.50
CA SER A 247 -6.62 -1.04 3.57
C SER A 247 -7.68 -1.95 4.20
N GLN A 248 -7.77 -1.97 5.52
CA GLN A 248 -8.84 -2.62 6.28
C GLN A 248 -10.15 -1.82 6.21
N ASN A 249 -10.07 -0.49 6.06
CA ASN A 249 -11.20 0.43 6.06
C ASN A 249 -11.56 0.97 4.68
N ARG A 250 -10.92 0.49 3.63
CA ARG A 250 -11.19 0.98 2.29
C ARG A 250 -12.39 0.26 1.70
N LEU A 251 -13.33 1.01 1.15
CA LEU A 251 -14.51 0.46 0.48
C LEU A 251 -14.13 -0.23 -0.84
N THR A 252 -13.22 0.38 -1.61
CA THR A 252 -12.68 -0.20 -2.84
C THR A 252 -11.53 -1.16 -2.55
N LEU A 253 -11.32 -2.15 -3.40
CA LEU A 253 -10.28 -3.16 -3.22
C LEU A 253 -8.87 -2.59 -3.28
N ASP A 254 -8.65 -1.56 -4.12
CA ASP A 254 -7.36 -0.90 -4.28
C ASP A 254 -7.49 0.63 -4.32
N ARG A 255 -6.40 1.34 -4.08
CA ARG A 255 -6.31 2.79 -4.22
C ARG A 255 -6.24 3.17 -5.70
N SER A 256 -6.60 4.43 -5.99
CA SER A 256 -6.45 4.98 -7.33
C SER A 256 -4.99 4.96 -7.81
N ASP A 257 -4.80 4.79 -9.11
CA ASP A 257 -3.47 4.81 -9.70
C ASP A 257 -2.77 6.17 -9.54
N ALA A 258 -3.55 7.24 -9.55
CA ALA A 258 -3.05 8.59 -9.30
C ALA A 258 -2.38 8.72 -7.92
N ILE A 259 -3.00 8.19 -6.87
CA ILE A 259 -2.46 8.20 -5.51
C ILE A 259 -1.34 7.16 -5.37
N ASN A 260 -1.48 5.98 -5.99
CA ASN A 260 -0.43 4.97 -6.01
C ASN A 260 0.84 5.46 -6.69
N SER A 261 0.73 6.25 -7.77
CA SER A 261 1.88 6.82 -8.46
C SER A 261 2.59 7.89 -7.64
N ALA A 262 1.84 8.61 -6.78
CA ALA A 262 2.40 9.63 -5.89
C ALA A 262 3.23 9.01 -4.77
N VAL A 263 2.66 8.06 -4.05
CA VAL A 263 3.26 7.39 -2.88
C VAL A 263 3.19 5.87 -3.03
N PRO A 264 4.02 5.30 -3.90
CA PRO A 264 4.08 3.87 -4.11
C PRO A 264 4.43 3.13 -2.82
N GLY A 265 3.69 2.07 -2.51
CA GLY A 265 3.87 1.35 -1.25
C GLY A 265 3.36 2.07 0.00
N GLU A 266 2.81 3.29 -0.13
CA GLU A 266 2.17 4.09 0.93
C GLU A 266 3.11 4.69 1.98
N ARG A 267 4.28 4.12 2.21
CA ARG A 267 5.16 4.40 3.36
C ARG A 267 6.54 4.82 2.94
N ASP A 268 7.18 5.50 3.88
CA ASP A 268 8.61 5.81 3.82
C ASP A 268 9.14 6.02 5.25
N ILE A 269 10.45 6.04 5.40
CA ILE A 269 11.12 6.34 6.67
C ILE A 269 11.27 7.85 6.80
N GLY A 270 10.82 8.39 7.94
CA GLY A 270 10.88 9.83 8.15
C GLY A 270 10.45 10.28 9.54
N ILE A 271 10.30 11.58 9.66
CA ILE A 271 9.82 12.29 10.84
C ILE A 271 8.62 13.13 10.43
N SER A 272 7.55 13.07 11.22
CA SER A 272 6.33 13.82 10.94
C SER A 272 5.83 14.51 12.19
N PHE A 273 5.34 15.72 12.01
CA PHE A 273 4.58 16.47 12.99
C PHE A 273 3.10 16.40 12.64
N TYR A 274 2.24 16.21 13.67
CA TYR A 274 0.78 16.17 13.54
C TYR A 274 0.14 17.05 14.60
N TYR A 275 -0.92 17.73 14.19
CA TYR A 275 -1.78 18.49 15.11
C TYR A 275 -3.25 18.24 14.79
N THR A 276 -4.05 17.93 15.80
CA THR A 276 -5.50 17.73 15.71
C THR A 276 -6.21 18.58 16.76
N PRO A 277 -6.95 19.62 16.38
CA PRO A 277 -7.79 20.36 17.31
C PRO A 277 -8.85 19.47 17.94
N TRP A 278 -9.16 19.68 19.21
CA TRP A 278 -10.10 18.85 19.97
C TRP A 278 -11.49 18.71 19.33
N HIS A 279 -12.03 19.79 18.78
CA HIS A 279 -13.35 19.73 18.13
C HIS A 279 -13.34 18.88 16.84
N VAL A 280 -12.22 18.88 16.10
CA VAL A 280 -12.04 18.02 14.91
C VAL A 280 -11.98 16.56 15.34
N GLN A 281 -11.22 16.24 16.39
CA GLN A 281 -11.14 14.90 16.93
C GLN A 281 -12.52 14.35 17.31
N ARG A 282 -13.33 15.15 18.00
CA ARG A 282 -14.71 14.76 18.38
C ARG A 282 -15.61 14.47 17.17
N ILE A 283 -15.47 15.21 16.08
CA ILE A 283 -16.22 14.95 14.84
C ILE A 283 -15.81 13.60 14.25
N TRP A 284 -14.50 13.36 14.16
CA TRP A 284 -13.99 12.09 13.63
C TRP A 284 -14.36 10.89 14.53
N ASP A 285 -14.28 11.02 15.85
CA ASP A 285 -14.70 9.97 16.78
C ASP A 285 -16.20 9.63 16.61
N ARG A 286 -17.06 10.65 16.45
CA ARG A 286 -18.48 10.45 16.16
C ARG A 286 -18.70 9.73 14.83
N LEU A 287 -18.03 10.16 13.77
CA LEU A 287 -18.12 9.52 12.46
C LEU A 287 -17.69 8.05 12.51
N ALA A 288 -16.62 7.78 13.23
CA ALA A 288 -16.11 6.44 13.40
C ALA A 288 -17.06 5.54 14.20
N LYS A 289 -17.60 6.02 15.33
CA LYS A 289 -18.66 5.32 16.09
C LYS A 289 -19.89 5.05 15.23
N GLY A 290 -20.19 5.92 14.28
CA GLY A 290 -21.23 5.73 13.26
C GLY A 290 -20.84 4.78 12.13
N GLY A 291 -19.70 4.08 12.18
CA GLY A 291 -19.26 3.13 11.16
C GLY A 291 -18.82 3.78 9.85
N GLN A 292 -18.37 5.04 9.87
CA GLN A 292 -17.81 5.70 8.70
C GLN A 292 -16.36 5.25 8.45
N LYS A 293 -15.97 5.15 7.19
CA LYS A 293 -14.64 4.68 6.78
C LYS A 293 -13.67 5.86 6.69
N LEU A 294 -13.01 6.17 7.81
CA LEU A 294 -12.08 7.28 7.97
C LEU A 294 -10.66 6.93 7.49
N PHE A 295 -9.84 7.96 7.34
CA PHE A 295 -8.45 7.82 6.93
C PHE A 295 -7.48 7.47 8.07
N GLY A 296 -7.95 7.40 9.31
CA GLY A 296 -7.15 7.13 10.49
C GLY A 296 -6.68 8.42 11.19
N ASN A 297 -5.84 8.26 12.21
CA ASN A 297 -5.36 9.40 13.01
C ASN A 297 -4.04 9.96 12.47
N TYR A 298 -4.11 10.81 11.43
CA TYR A 298 -2.96 11.49 10.83
C TYR A 298 -3.01 13.02 11.01
N GLY A 299 -3.85 13.51 11.95
CA GLY A 299 -3.98 14.92 12.27
C GLY A 299 -4.83 15.70 11.25
N ALA A 300 -5.35 16.85 11.69
CA ALA A 300 -5.97 17.85 10.82
C ALA A 300 -4.91 18.63 10.05
N PHE A 301 -3.73 18.78 10.63
CA PHE A 301 -2.55 19.40 10.02
C PHE A 301 -1.35 18.48 10.22
N GLY A 302 -0.56 18.34 9.18
CA GLY A 302 0.65 17.55 9.23
C GLY A 302 1.76 18.08 8.33
N VAL A 303 2.99 17.97 8.79
CA VAL A 303 4.22 18.26 8.03
C VAL A 303 5.19 17.11 8.26
N GLY A 304 5.86 16.65 7.21
CA GLY A 304 6.80 15.54 7.32
C GLY A 304 8.02 15.68 6.43
N ILE A 305 9.08 15.02 6.84
CA ILE A 305 10.33 14.88 6.10
C ILE A 305 10.63 13.38 6.00
N TYR A 306 10.89 12.90 4.78
CA TYR A 306 11.10 11.47 4.49
C TYR A 306 12.29 11.27 3.55
N ASN A 307 12.77 10.04 3.43
CA ASN A 307 13.79 9.70 2.44
C ASN A 307 13.35 9.97 1.00
N GLY A 308 12.09 9.68 0.65
CA GLY A 308 11.55 9.97 -0.68
C GLY A 308 11.72 8.87 -1.72
N GLN A 309 12.25 7.69 -1.34
CA GLN A 309 12.50 6.56 -2.26
C GLN A 309 11.48 5.43 -2.14
N THR A 310 10.46 5.57 -1.31
CA THR A 310 9.40 4.60 -1.03
C THR A 310 9.75 3.54 0.02
N ILE A 311 8.73 2.74 0.36
CA ILE A 311 8.83 1.72 1.41
C ILE A 311 10.03 0.77 1.21
N ASN A 312 10.79 0.53 2.28
CA ASN A 312 11.90 -0.43 2.36
C ASN A 312 13.00 -0.23 1.30
N ARG A 313 13.13 0.97 0.76
CA ARG A 313 14.25 1.34 -0.11
C ARG A 313 15.24 2.23 0.64
N LEU A 314 16.51 2.03 0.33
CA LEU A 314 17.57 2.91 0.81
C LEU A 314 17.49 4.25 0.08
N GLU A 315 17.93 5.31 0.75
CA GLU A 315 18.09 6.61 0.12
C GLU A 315 19.07 6.53 -1.07
N GLY A 316 18.66 7.08 -2.21
CA GLY A 316 19.43 7.03 -3.45
C GLY A 316 20.06 8.36 -3.86
N ASN A 317 19.76 9.44 -3.14
CA ASN A 317 20.28 10.80 -3.40
C ASN A 317 20.46 11.57 -2.08
N LYS A 318 20.70 12.87 -2.13
CA LYS A 318 20.89 13.72 -0.93
C LYS A 318 19.66 14.56 -0.58
N ASP A 319 18.59 14.45 -1.35
CA ASP A 319 17.43 15.32 -1.26
C ASP A 319 16.30 14.61 -0.51
N LEU A 320 15.92 15.14 0.65
CA LEU A 320 14.79 14.61 1.42
C LEU A 320 13.46 15.07 0.82
N MET A 321 12.48 14.20 0.84
CA MET A 321 11.09 14.53 0.51
C MET A 321 10.47 15.35 1.63
N THR A 322 9.86 16.47 1.30
CA THR A 322 9.07 17.27 2.24
C THR A 322 7.59 17.21 1.86
N VAL A 323 6.73 17.04 2.86
CA VAL A 323 5.29 16.84 2.67
C VAL A 323 4.53 17.71 3.66
N MET A 324 3.40 18.28 3.23
CA MET A 324 2.43 18.94 4.08
C MET A 324 1.02 18.46 3.75
N MET A 325 0.14 18.45 4.76
CA MET A 325 -1.26 18.09 4.63
C MET A 325 -2.10 18.94 5.57
N ALA A 326 -3.29 19.30 5.10
CA ALA A 326 -4.35 19.88 5.94
C ALA A 326 -5.69 19.28 5.51
N THR A 327 -6.55 18.95 6.47
CA THR A 327 -7.92 18.47 6.23
C THR A 327 -8.83 18.97 7.34
N TRP A 328 -10.09 19.24 7.02
CA TRP A 328 -11.02 19.82 7.97
C TRP A 328 -12.45 19.30 7.75
N PRO A 329 -13.07 18.71 8.77
CA PRO A 329 -14.47 18.29 8.73
C PRO A 329 -15.39 19.46 9.08
N PHE A 330 -16.38 19.71 8.23
CA PHE A 330 -17.44 20.69 8.41
C PHE A 330 -18.76 19.96 8.70
N GLU A 331 -19.38 20.24 9.82
CA GLU A 331 -20.74 19.78 10.13
C GLU A 331 -21.75 20.62 9.33
N LEU A 332 -22.67 19.95 8.62
CA LEU A 332 -23.60 20.60 7.72
C LEU A 332 -25.00 20.82 8.33
N ASP A 333 -25.19 20.55 9.60
CA ASP A 333 -26.47 20.66 10.32
C ASP A 333 -27.14 22.04 10.13
N GLY A 334 -26.37 23.11 10.01
CA GLY A 334 -26.84 24.47 9.79
C GLY A 334 -27.43 24.75 8.40
N LEU A 335 -27.32 23.80 7.43
CA LEU A 335 -27.80 23.98 6.06
C LEU A 335 -29.24 23.47 5.84
N GLY A 336 -29.87 22.90 6.88
CA GLY A 336 -31.24 22.39 6.81
C GLY A 336 -31.37 20.92 7.19
N ASP A 337 -32.59 20.45 7.40
CA ASP A 337 -32.89 19.12 7.97
C ASP A 337 -32.35 17.97 7.14
N ILE A 338 -32.23 18.10 5.82
CA ILE A 338 -31.68 17.06 4.93
C ILE A 338 -30.19 16.83 5.15
N PHE A 339 -29.48 17.78 5.76
CA PHE A 339 -28.07 17.71 6.07
C PHE A 339 -27.77 17.39 7.54
N LYS A 340 -28.81 17.10 8.33
CA LYS A 340 -28.65 16.82 9.75
C LYS A 340 -27.75 15.61 10.00
N GLY A 341 -26.67 15.81 10.77
CA GLY A 341 -25.64 14.81 11.02
C GLY A 341 -24.62 14.63 9.89
N GLN A 342 -24.83 15.27 8.74
CA GLN A 342 -23.94 15.18 7.59
C GLN A 342 -22.62 15.93 7.85
N VAL A 343 -21.51 15.35 7.44
CA VAL A 343 -20.18 15.96 7.54
C VAL A 343 -19.52 15.96 6.17
N LEU A 344 -19.00 17.14 5.78
CA LEU A 344 -18.16 17.33 4.62
C LEU A 344 -16.72 17.56 5.10
N GLU A 345 -15.81 16.67 4.78
CA GLU A 345 -14.38 16.89 5.00
C GLU A 345 -13.72 17.36 3.72
N VAL A 346 -12.95 18.45 3.81
CA VAL A 346 -12.22 19.04 2.69
C VAL A 346 -10.78 19.27 3.09
N GLY A 347 -9.87 18.98 2.18
CA GLY A 347 -8.46 19.21 2.46
C GLY A 347 -7.57 19.06 1.24
N GLY A 348 -6.28 19.08 1.51
CA GLY A 348 -5.28 18.90 0.48
C GLY A 348 -3.92 18.54 1.06
N SER A 349 -3.06 18.13 0.17
CA SER A 349 -1.68 17.79 0.50
C SER A 349 -0.74 18.23 -0.63
N ALA A 350 0.50 18.50 -0.29
CA ALA A 350 1.52 18.82 -1.26
C ALA A 350 2.85 18.18 -0.85
N TYR A 351 3.64 17.77 -1.83
CA TYR A 351 5.01 17.36 -1.56
C TYR A 351 6.00 17.84 -2.63
N ARG A 352 7.22 17.95 -2.19
CA ARG A 352 8.40 18.12 -3.04
C ARG A 352 9.38 16.99 -2.74
N ASN A 353 9.84 16.33 -3.81
CA ASN A 353 10.76 15.21 -3.74
C ASN A 353 11.72 15.24 -4.93
N ARG A 354 12.85 14.57 -4.78
CA ARG A 354 13.73 14.21 -5.89
C ARG A 354 13.86 12.69 -5.93
N PHE A 355 13.24 12.08 -6.94
CA PHE A 355 13.13 10.64 -7.04
C PHE A 355 14.17 10.04 -7.98
N ARG A 356 14.77 8.93 -7.59
CA ARG A 356 15.73 8.19 -8.41
C ARG A 356 15.11 6.88 -8.90
N PRO A 357 14.59 6.82 -10.15
CA PRO A 357 13.99 5.61 -10.71
C PRO A 357 15.02 4.52 -10.96
N GLU A 358 14.55 3.27 -11.01
CA GLU A 358 15.32 2.16 -11.53
C GLU A 358 15.40 2.24 -13.06
N VAL A 359 16.58 2.05 -13.63
CA VAL A 359 16.80 2.17 -15.07
C VAL A 359 17.52 0.97 -15.67
N VAL A 360 17.12 0.59 -16.87
CA VAL A 360 17.75 -0.45 -17.69
C VAL A 360 17.75 0.02 -19.15
N GLY A 361 18.93 0.00 -19.78
CA GLY A 361 19.05 0.39 -21.20
C GLY A 361 18.78 1.87 -21.48
N THR A 362 18.87 2.73 -20.46
CA THR A 362 18.73 4.18 -20.58
C THR A 362 19.67 4.89 -19.59
N THR A 363 19.79 6.21 -19.70
CA THR A 363 20.69 6.98 -18.84
C THR A 363 20.00 7.35 -17.54
N LEU A 364 20.67 7.12 -16.41
CA LEU A 364 20.26 7.59 -15.09
C LEU A 364 20.88 8.96 -14.81
N GLY A 365 20.04 9.94 -14.53
CA GLY A 365 20.46 11.22 -13.95
C GLY A 365 20.65 11.16 -12.43
N ASN A 366 20.94 12.32 -11.81
CA ASN A 366 21.06 12.46 -10.35
C ASN A 366 19.70 12.43 -9.61
N GLY A 367 18.67 11.86 -10.22
CA GLY A 367 17.29 11.92 -9.79
C GLY A 367 16.50 12.99 -10.55
N TYR A 368 15.18 12.92 -10.42
CA TYR A 368 14.23 13.75 -11.15
C TYR A 368 13.27 14.41 -10.16
N ASP A 369 12.90 15.65 -10.43
CA ASP A 369 11.90 16.34 -9.62
C ASP A 369 10.57 15.57 -9.68
N ASP A 370 9.98 15.32 -8.52
CA ASP A 370 8.65 14.73 -8.33
C ASP A 370 7.92 15.60 -7.33
N GLU A 371 7.09 16.49 -7.83
CA GLU A 371 6.36 17.48 -7.04
C GLU A 371 4.88 17.38 -7.36
N ARG A 372 4.05 17.30 -6.33
CA ARG A 372 2.60 17.15 -6.51
C ARG A 372 1.82 17.94 -5.50
N VAL A 373 0.62 18.35 -5.93
CA VAL A 373 -0.42 18.93 -5.09
C VAL A 373 -1.68 18.10 -5.28
N GLY A 374 -2.34 17.73 -4.20
CA GLY A 374 -3.59 16.97 -4.19
C GLY A 374 -4.65 17.70 -3.38
N LEU A 375 -5.90 17.62 -3.84
CA LEU A 375 -7.08 18.08 -3.11
C LEU A 375 -8.04 16.91 -2.91
N HIS A 376 -8.76 16.92 -1.80
CA HIS A 376 -9.78 15.92 -1.52
C HIS A 376 -11.04 16.55 -0.91
N ALA A 377 -12.18 15.88 -1.14
CA ALA A 377 -13.44 16.20 -0.53
C ALA A 377 -14.22 14.91 -0.27
N ILE A 378 -14.71 14.73 0.96
CA ILE A 378 -15.46 13.56 1.38
C ILE A 378 -16.75 14.02 2.07
N LEU A 379 -17.88 13.76 1.45
CA LEU A 379 -19.19 13.82 2.08
C LEU A 379 -19.46 12.43 2.66
N TYR A 380 -19.39 12.29 3.98
CA TYR A 380 -19.55 10.98 4.63
C TYR A 380 -20.98 10.46 4.44
N PRO A 381 -21.18 9.17 4.03
CA PRO A 381 -22.50 8.65 3.69
C PRO A 381 -23.47 8.60 4.88
N GLN A 382 -24.60 9.36 4.76
CA GLN A 382 -25.71 9.38 5.73
C GLN A 382 -27.05 9.67 5.02
N PRO A 383 -27.65 8.72 4.30
CA PRO A 383 -27.04 7.48 3.80
C PRO A 383 -26.18 7.66 2.54
N PHE A 384 -26.37 8.76 1.78
CA PHE A 384 -25.61 9.06 0.57
C PHE A 384 -24.29 9.77 0.90
N GLY A 385 -23.21 9.38 0.22
CA GLY A 385 -21.90 9.99 0.32
C GLY A 385 -21.19 10.12 -1.01
N LEU A 386 -20.25 11.07 -1.05
CA LEU A 386 -19.36 11.29 -2.18
C LEU A 386 -17.93 11.41 -1.66
N GLN A 387 -16.99 10.82 -2.37
CA GLN A 387 -15.56 10.94 -2.10
C GLN A 387 -14.84 11.26 -3.39
N ALA A 388 -14.03 12.29 -3.39
CA ALA A 388 -13.20 12.66 -4.53
C ALA A 388 -11.82 13.08 -4.07
N GLU A 389 -10.82 12.71 -4.85
CA GLU A 389 -9.45 13.15 -4.67
C GLU A 389 -8.79 13.31 -6.03
N TRP A 390 -8.08 14.40 -6.22
CA TRP A 390 -7.39 14.69 -7.47
C TRP A 390 -6.01 15.27 -7.20
N ASN A 391 -5.02 14.84 -7.97
CA ASN A 391 -3.69 15.39 -7.86
C ASN A 391 -3.14 15.86 -9.22
N TRP A 392 -2.28 16.88 -9.14
CA TRP A 392 -1.53 17.46 -10.24
C TRP A 392 -0.07 17.56 -9.85
N GLY A 393 0.80 17.54 -10.84
CA GLY A 393 2.21 17.74 -10.56
C GLY A 393 3.11 17.47 -11.75
N ARG A 394 4.35 17.18 -11.42
CA ARG A 394 5.38 16.74 -12.37
C ARG A 394 6.22 15.66 -11.74
N GLY A 395 6.69 14.73 -12.56
CA GLY A 395 7.51 13.62 -12.08
C GLY A 395 8.29 12.94 -13.20
N PRO A 396 9.15 11.97 -12.86
CA PRO A 396 9.92 11.23 -13.84
C PRO A 396 9.02 10.40 -14.75
N GLU A 397 9.22 10.51 -16.06
CA GLU A 397 8.54 9.77 -17.09
C GLU A 397 9.50 9.46 -18.25
N TYR A 398 9.44 8.24 -18.76
CA TYR A 398 10.21 7.85 -19.93
C TYR A 398 9.70 8.51 -21.21
N ASP A 399 10.61 9.17 -21.92
CA ASP A 399 10.37 9.73 -23.24
C ASP A 399 10.86 8.77 -24.32
N PRO A 400 9.96 8.17 -25.14
CA PRO A 400 10.35 7.21 -26.17
C PRO A 400 11.12 7.84 -27.34
N ILE A 401 10.97 9.15 -27.57
CA ILE A 401 11.68 9.87 -28.64
C ILE A 401 13.11 10.18 -28.19
N ALA A 402 13.24 10.78 -27.01
CA ALA A 402 14.54 11.08 -26.42
C ALA A 402 15.27 9.82 -25.89
N ARG A 403 14.56 8.69 -25.72
CA ARG A 403 15.05 7.44 -25.10
C ARG A 403 15.68 7.70 -23.73
N ALA A 404 15.11 8.59 -22.97
CA ALA A 404 15.59 9.03 -21.67
C ALA A 404 14.42 9.33 -20.74
N ILE A 405 14.67 9.28 -19.43
CA ILE A 405 13.70 9.73 -18.45
C ILE A 405 13.79 11.26 -18.36
N GLN A 406 12.64 11.91 -18.33
CA GLN A 406 12.48 13.37 -18.18
C GLN A 406 11.45 13.66 -17.10
N THR A 407 11.54 14.84 -16.47
CA THR A 407 10.47 15.34 -15.61
C THR A 407 9.33 15.88 -16.49
N LYS A 408 8.14 15.27 -16.39
CA LYS A 408 6.96 15.63 -17.18
C LYS A 408 5.75 15.93 -16.31
N PRO A 409 4.77 16.70 -16.81
CA PRO A 409 3.49 16.89 -16.12
C PRO A 409 2.75 15.57 -15.93
N LEU A 410 1.98 15.50 -14.85
CA LEU A 410 1.10 14.38 -14.53
C LEU A 410 -0.16 14.87 -13.84
N GLN A 411 -1.25 14.09 -13.96
CA GLN A 411 -2.48 14.36 -13.25
C GLN A 411 -3.34 13.11 -13.13
N GLY A 412 -4.30 13.15 -12.22
CA GLY A 412 -5.30 12.11 -12.07
C GLY A 412 -5.91 12.08 -10.69
N GLY A 413 -6.92 11.27 -10.57
CA GLY A 413 -7.69 11.14 -9.34
C GLY A 413 -8.86 10.19 -9.50
N TYR A 414 -9.83 10.33 -8.61
CA TYR A 414 -11.04 9.54 -8.63
C TYR A 414 -12.23 10.33 -8.08
N VAL A 415 -13.42 9.87 -8.46
CA VAL A 415 -14.70 10.25 -7.86
C VAL A 415 -15.46 8.97 -7.53
N GLN A 416 -15.99 8.88 -6.32
CA GLN A 416 -16.71 7.74 -5.80
C GLN A 416 -18.02 8.18 -5.15
N ALA A 417 -19.12 7.59 -5.58
CA ALA A 417 -20.43 7.69 -4.91
C ALA A 417 -20.65 6.45 -4.05
N MET A 418 -21.26 6.59 -2.89
CA MET A 418 -21.55 5.50 -1.97
C MET A 418 -22.86 5.71 -1.24
N TYR A 419 -23.49 4.62 -0.84
CA TYR A 419 -24.74 4.64 -0.11
C TYR A 419 -24.70 3.67 1.05
N LYS A 420 -24.80 4.16 2.28
CA LYS A 420 -24.67 3.37 3.50
C LYS A 420 -26.04 2.88 3.97
N VAL A 421 -26.17 1.58 4.14
CA VAL A 421 -27.36 0.92 4.72
C VAL A 421 -26.95 0.23 6.00
N ASP A 422 -27.34 0.81 7.14
CA ASP A 422 -26.99 0.30 8.46
C ASP A 422 -27.83 -0.89 8.91
N HIS A 423 -29.09 -0.94 8.47
CA HIS A 423 -30.07 -1.95 8.89
C HIS A 423 -30.66 -2.69 7.70
N SER A 424 -30.32 -3.96 7.56
CA SER A 424 -30.93 -4.85 6.61
C SER A 424 -30.99 -6.29 7.18
N PRO A 425 -31.83 -7.18 6.60
CA PRO A 425 -31.89 -8.59 7.03
C PRO A 425 -30.56 -9.35 6.91
N VAL A 426 -29.65 -8.86 6.07
CA VAL A 426 -28.32 -9.46 5.81
C VAL A 426 -27.16 -8.73 6.52
N GLY A 427 -27.47 -7.78 7.39
CA GLY A 427 -26.49 -6.92 8.05
C GLY A 427 -26.21 -5.62 7.29
N PRO A 428 -25.32 -4.77 7.77
CA PRO A 428 -24.91 -3.54 7.10
C PRO A 428 -24.27 -3.81 5.74
N PHE A 429 -24.54 -2.94 4.76
CA PHE A 429 -23.87 -2.99 3.46
C PHE A 429 -23.72 -1.60 2.84
N MET A 430 -22.76 -1.47 1.92
CA MET A 430 -22.44 -0.20 1.27
C MET A 430 -22.14 -0.41 -0.22
N PRO A 431 -23.12 -0.24 -1.13
CA PRO A 431 -22.87 -0.16 -2.56
C PRO A 431 -22.12 1.13 -2.91
N TYR A 432 -21.27 1.03 -3.93
CA TYR A 432 -20.52 2.17 -4.45
C TYR A 432 -20.34 2.09 -5.96
N ALA A 433 -20.10 3.26 -6.54
CA ALA A 433 -19.66 3.43 -7.92
C ALA A 433 -18.45 4.36 -7.91
N ARG A 434 -17.39 3.99 -8.62
CA ARG A 434 -16.15 4.75 -8.70
C ARG A 434 -15.67 4.89 -10.13
N TRP A 435 -15.23 6.06 -10.48
CA TRP A 435 -14.43 6.33 -11.66
C TRP A 435 -13.08 6.87 -11.25
N GLN A 436 -12.01 6.40 -11.90
CA GLN A 436 -10.65 6.86 -11.67
C GLN A 436 -9.89 7.01 -12.99
N THR A 437 -8.95 7.95 -13.02
CA THR A 437 -8.04 8.15 -14.16
C THR A 437 -6.67 8.60 -13.68
N TYR A 438 -5.66 8.27 -14.46
CA TYR A 438 -4.31 8.76 -14.26
C TYR A 438 -3.59 8.89 -15.60
N ASP A 439 -2.87 9.99 -15.78
CA ASP A 439 -2.01 10.29 -16.91
C ASP A 439 -0.66 10.80 -16.38
N GLY A 440 0.42 10.04 -16.62
CA GLY A 440 1.76 10.41 -16.19
C GLY A 440 2.71 9.26 -15.92
N GLY A 441 3.92 9.56 -15.52
CA GLY A 441 4.96 8.57 -15.26
C GLY A 441 4.68 7.69 -14.03
N TRP A 442 4.89 6.39 -14.17
CA TRP A 442 4.94 5.42 -13.07
C TRP A 442 6.38 5.30 -12.56
N LYS A 443 6.76 6.19 -11.65
CA LYS A 443 8.15 6.42 -11.21
C LYS A 443 8.89 5.19 -10.65
N VAL A 444 8.19 4.20 -10.09
CA VAL A 444 8.80 2.97 -9.55
C VAL A 444 8.82 1.81 -10.54
N GLY A 445 8.16 1.94 -11.69
CA GLY A 445 8.35 1.01 -12.80
C GLY A 445 9.74 1.19 -13.40
N THR A 446 10.35 0.11 -13.89
CA THR A 446 11.63 0.18 -14.57
C THR A 446 11.59 1.18 -15.73
N ASN A 447 12.49 2.15 -15.72
CA ASN A 447 12.52 3.30 -16.63
C ASN A 447 11.36 4.29 -16.49
N ALA A 448 10.61 4.29 -15.38
CA ALA A 448 9.50 5.21 -15.14
C ALA A 448 8.54 5.31 -16.36
N PRO A 449 7.88 4.21 -16.76
CA PRO A 449 7.02 4.21 -17.94
C PRO A 449 5.85 5.19 -17.77
N ARG A 450 5.39 5.79 -18.88
CA ARG A 450 4.15 6.53 -18.89
C ARG A 450 2.99 5.56 -18.68
N LEU A 451 2.07 5.93 -17.83
CA LEU A 451 0.86 5.20 -17.52
C LEU A 451 -0.35 6.09 -17.81
N ASP A 452 -1.25 5.61 -18.66
CA ASP A 452 -2.54 6.21 -18.91
C ASP A 452 -3.61 5.21 -18.47
N THR A 453 -4.49 5.59 -17.56
CA THR A 453 -5.52 4.70 -17.03
C THR A 453 -6.88 5.38 -17.01
N ASP A 454 -7.91 4.62 -17.30
CA ASP A 454 -9.31 4.97 -17.15
C ASP A 454 -10.05 3.73 -16.67
N GLU A 455 -10.70 3.82 -15.52
CA GLU A 455 -11.35 2.69 -14.89
C GLU A 455 -12.67 3.11 -14.26
N PHE A 456 -13.68 2.30 -14.47
CA PHE A 456 -14.96 2.40 -13.82
C PHE A 456 -15.23 1.14 -13.00
N GLU A 457 -15.54 1.28 -11.73
CA GLU A 457 -15.80 0.19 -10.80
C GLU A 457 -17.19 0.35 -10.15
N LEU A 458 -17.95 -0.73 -10.14
CA LEU A 458 -19.17 -0.88 -9.35
C LEU A 458 -18.93 -1.95 -8.31
N GLY A 459 -19.24 -1.66 -7.05
CA GLY A 459 -19.03 -2.62 -6.01
C GLY A 459 -20.03 -2.52 -4.87
N ILE A 460 -19.98 -3.53 -4.02
CA ILE A 460 -20.78 -3.60 -2.80
C ILE A 460 -19.96 -4.27 -1.70
N GLU A 461 -19.96 -3.68 -0.54
CA GLU A 461 -19.37 -4.25 0.66
C GLU A 461 -20.47 -4.69 1.61
N PHE A 462 -20.34 -5.89 2.17
CA PHE A 462 -21.19 -6.48 3.21
C PHE A 462 -20.38 -6.71 4.47
N GLN A 463 -20.93 -6.34 5.60
CA GLN A 463 -20.32 -6.59 6.91
C GLN A 463 -21.32 -7.30 7.83
N PRO A 464 -21.60 -8.61 7.59
CA PRO A 464 -22.60 -9.34 8.34
C PRO A 464 -22.29 -9.41 9.84
N ILE A 465 -21.03 -9.44 10.19
CA ILE A 465 -20.53 -9.34 11.57
C ILE A 465 -19.23 -8.51 11.57
N LYS A 466 -18.87 -7.91 12.70
CA LYS A 466 -17.67 -7.06 12.83
C LYS A 466 -16.36 -7.73 12.37
N ALA A 467 -16.26 -9.05 12.58
CA ALA A 467 -15.07 -9.82 12.22
C ALA A 467 -14.98 -10.16 10.72
N VAL A 468 -16.06 -10.02 9.95
CA VAL A 468 -16.11 -10.48 8.55
C VAL A 468 -16.65 -9.40 7.63
N GLU A 469 -15.91 -9.11 6.58
CA GLU A 469 -16.28 -8.17 5.53
C GLU A 469 -16.12 -8.85 4.16
N LEU A 470 -17.14 -8.78 3.33
CA LEU A 470 -17.14 -9.30 1.96
C LEU A 470 -17.34 -8.13 0.99
N THR A 471 -16.40 -7.91 0.10
CA THR A 471 -16.50 -6.92 -0.98
C THR A 471 -16.54 -7.62 -2.32
N LEU A 472 -17.53 -7.29 -3.14
CA LEU A 472 -17.66 -7.74 -4.52
C LEU A 472 -17.62 -6.52 -5.43
N ALA A 473 -16.87 -6.59 -6.52
CA ALA A 473 -16.71 -5.48 -7.45
C ALA A 473 -16.60 -5.98 -8.90
N TYR A 474 -17.25 -5.24 -9.79
CA TYR A 474 -17.04 -5.31 -11.22
C TYR A 474 -16.25 -4.07 -11.65
N ALA A 475 -15.21 -4.27 -12.45
CA ALA A 475 -14.37 -3.17 -12.97
C ALA A 475 -14.21 -3.28 -14.49
N ASN A 476 -14.48 -2.18 -15.19
CA ASN A 476 -14.08 -1.98 -16.57
C ASN A 476 -12.82 -1.14 -16.60
N MET A 477 -11.75 -1.68 -17.15
CA MET A 477 -10.41 -1.11 -17.09
C MET A 477 -9.87 -0.84 -18.48
N LYS A 478 -9.32 0.38 -18.67
CA LYS A 478 -8.53 0.75 -19.87
C LYS A 478 -7.19 1.25 -19.40
N ARG A 479 -6.15 0.57 -19.82
CA ARG A 479 -4.79 0.83 -19.36
C ARG A 479 -3.82 0.86 -20.51
N ARG A 480 -2.89 1.81 -20.46
CA ARG A 480 -1.78 1.91 -21.40
C ARG A 480 -0.50 2.17 -20.62
N GLU A 481 0.53 1.40 -20.93
CA GLU A 481 1.86 1.57 -20.36
C GLU A 481 2.88 1.70 -21.49
N ALA A 482 3.69 2.75 -21.46
CA ALA A 482 4.78 2.98 -22.40
C ALA A 482 6.12 2.80 -21.71
N ASN A 483 6.97 1.96 -22.25
CA ASN A 483 8.31 1.68 -21.76
C ASN A 483 9.33 1.73 -22.92
N VAL A 484 10.63 1.51 -22.64
CA VAL A 484 11.70 1.56 -23.62
C VAL A 484 11.36 0.70 -24.84
N GLY A 485 11.10 1.37 -25.96
CA GLY A 485 10.76 0.72 -27.25
C GLY A 485 9.43 -0.03 -27.27
N ARG A 486 8.53 0.19 -26.29
CA ARG A 486 7.27 -0.55 -26.19
C ARG A 486 6.11 0.37 -25.81
N PHE A 487 4.96 0.09 -26.42
CA PHE A 487 3.67 0.67 -26.05
C PHE A 487 2.69 -0.49 -25.90
N GLY A 488 2.11 -0.59 -24.69
CA GLY A 488 1.10 -1.59 -24.39
C GLY A 488 -0.23 -0.93 -24.09
N ARG A 489 -1.30 -1.54 -24.60
CA ARG A 489 -2.66 -1.18 -24.26
C ARG A 489 -3.42 -2.45 -23.94
N ALA A 490 -4.25 -2.39 -22.91
CA ALA A 490 -5.19 -3.43 -22.56
C ALA A 490 -6.51 -2.81 -22.13
N GLU A 491 -7.60 -3.41 -22.59
CA GLU A 491 -8.96 -3.05 -22.17
C GLU A 491 -9.67 -4.34 -21.77
N GLY A 492 -10.54 -4.27 -20.76
CA GLY A 492 -11.36 -5.43 -20.39
C GLY A 492 -12.11 -5.26 -19.11
N ASP A 493 -12.84 -6.31 -18.80
CA ASP A 493 -13.77 -6.42 -17.70
C ASP A 493 -13.31 -7.48 -16.71
N LEU A 494 -13.39 -7.13 -15.43
CA LEU A 494 -13.00 -7.98 -14.31
C LEU A 494 -14.13 -8.07 -13.28
N PHE A 495 -14.34 -9.27 -12.76
CA PHE A 495 -15.07 -9.46 -11.50
C PHE A 495 -14.07 -9.75 -10.40
N ARG A 496 -14.22 -9.08 -9.26
CA ARG A 496 -13.30 -9.18 -8.12
C ARG A 496 -14.09 -9.39 -6.85
N GLY A 497 -13.59 -10.28 -6.02
CA GLY A 497 -14.16 -10.53 -4.69
C GLY A 497 -13.08 -10.54 -3.63
N GLN A 498 -13.38 -10.01 -2.45
CA GLN A 498 -12.47 -10.06 -1.30
C GLN A 498 -13.24 -10.40 -0.03
N LEU A 499 -12.77 -11.45 0.65
CA LEU A 499 -13.17 -11.78 2.02
C LEU A 499 -12.10 -11.24 2.95
N GLN A 500 -12.50 -10.40 3.91
CA GLN A 500 -11.65 -9.89 4.98
C GLN A 500 -12.10 -10.46 6.31
N ILE A 501 -11.14 -10.94 7.08
CA ILE A 501 -11.33 -11.41 8.46
C ILE A 501 -10.50 -10.53 9.37
N ASN A 502 -11.17 -9.88 10.33
CA ASN A 502 -10.56 -9.01 11.33
C ASN A 502 -10.44 -9.76 12.67
N TYR A 503 -9.32 -9.68 13.34
CA TYR A 503 -9.02 -10.35 14.61
C TYR A 503 -8.07 -9.56 15.49
#